data_6bcfc7d8388f3d9663c3728ffd2cd47d
#
_entry.id   6bcfc7d8388f3d9663c3728ffd2cd47d
#
_cell.length_a   1.000
_cell.length_b   1.000
_cell.length_c   1.000
_cell.angle_alpha   90.00
_cell.angle_beta   90.00
_cell.angle_gamma   90.00
#
_symmetry.space_group_name_H-M   'P 1'
#
loop_
_entity.id
_entity.type
_entity.pdbx_description
1 polymer ?
#
loop_
_entity_poly.entity_id
_entity_poly.type
_entity_poly.pdbx_seq_one_letter_code
_entity_poly.pdbx_strand_id
1 'polypeptide(L)'
;MTTQLTGRIAEHIAAASFDRLPPATVRATKRALLDAVGVTLGASGISDDVEPFIEAARRGATSPQATVLGCGFRTSAELAALANGAMAHALDFEDTFDRAPGHPNAALIPAALAVAEARGGVSGRELITAVALGCDLSCRIALSLRAPMEAGGWYPPPILGSIGAAAAAARLLGLSPRQVADTLSLMLCQVSCPGEIKHDEATVIRAVREAFPASAAVRSAQLAQLGVRGFERPLEGEAGFFRLYVDGEYDPGDVLDGLGEHYWIEELSFKPWPSCRGTHPYIEAAENMLRRHGVAASRITRIVVGGGEVQRMLFFPFERKRAPATAIDAKFSIPFTVALALAERGVTLDSFDDASRNDPEVLRLAGLAEYRGLPGWGRERAASGLLELHLSGGQVLSEQVDDPLGSPARPMSERQLRAKFAQCAARARCPLTSGQCDEAADQIESLEHIDDIAALAVLAA
;
A
#
# COMPACT_ATOMS: atom_id res chain seq x y z
N MET A 1 22.79 -11.18 -29.16
CA MET A 1 21.53 -11.74 -28.61
C MET A 1 20.98 -10.68 -27.68
N THR A 2 19.92 -9.99 -28.03
CA THR A 2 19.23 -9.04 -27.13
C THR A 2 18.60 -9.88 -26.04
N THR A 3 19.18 -9.85 -24.85
CA THR A 3 18.62 -10.50 -23.65
C THR A 3 17.23 -9.93 -23.44
N GLN A 4 16.22 -10.77 -23.52
CA GLN A 4 14.82 -10.37 -23.37
C GLN A 4 14.59 -9.71 -22.01
N LEU A 5 13.67 -8.75 -21.89
CA LEU A 5 13.39 -8.00 -20.67
C LEU A 5 13.13 -8.93 -19.48
N THR A 6 12.20 -9.87 -19.63
CA THR A 6 11.88 -10.89 -18.61
C THR A 6 13.12 -11.66 -18.17
N GLY A 7 13.99 -12.05 -19.11
CA GLY A 7 15.22 -12.81 -18.80
C GLY A 7 16.17 -12.03 -17.90
N ARG A 8 16.42 -10.74 -18.19
CA ARG A 8 17.29 -9.88 -17.38
C ARG A 8 16.73 -9.65 -15.96
N ILE A 9 15.42 -9.45 -15.85
CA ILE A 9 14.74 -9.31 -14.56
C ILE A 9 14.88 -10.62 -13.77
N ALA A 10 14.61 -11.76 -14.38
CA ALA A 10 14.66 -13.06 -13.73
C ALA A 10 16.08 -13.42 -13.27
N GLU A 11 17.10 -13.14 -14.08
CA GLU A 11 18.51 -13.28 -13.71
C GLU A 11 18.89 -12.41 -12.52
N HIS A 12 18.45 -11.11 -12.54
CA HIS A 12 18.69 -10.20 -11.44
C HIS A 12 18.06 -10.68 -10.13
N ILE A 13 16.78 -11.09 -10.14
CA ILE A 13 16.06 -11.58 -8.95
C ILE A 13 16.74 -12.83 -8.38
N ALA A 14 17.10 -13.80 -9.23
CA ALA A 14 17.72 -15.04 -8.78
C ALA A 14 19.13 -14.84 -8.22
N ALA A 15 19.92 -13.92 -8.80
CA ALA A 15 21.32 -13.70 -8.45
C ALA A 15 21.56 -12.66 -7.33
N ALA A 16 20.55 -11.88 -6.96
CA ALA A 16 20.69 -10.83 -5.97
C ALA A 16 21.08 -11.37 -4.58
N SER A 17 21.90 -10.63 -3.86
CA SER A 17 22.31 -10.97 -2.49
C SER A 17 22.27 -9.75 -1.59
N PHE A 18 22.05 -9.96 -0.30
CA PHE A 18 22.00 -8.91 0.72
C PHE A 18 23.24 -8.01 0.70
N ASP A 19 24.43 -8.59 0.54
CA ASP A 19 25.70 -7.86 0.60
C ASP A 19 25.90 -6.86 -0.55
N ARG A 20 25.05 -6.93 -1.58
CA ARG A 20 25.02 -5.98 -2.71
C ARG A 20 23.96 -4.88 -2.55
N LEU A 21 23.09 -4.99 -1.56
CA LEU A 21 22.08 -3.94 -1.33
C LEU A 21 22.73 -2.70 -0.72
N PRO A 22 22.43 -1.50 -1.23
CA PRO A 22 22.84 -0.27 -0.59
C PRO A 22 22.30 -0.20 0.86
N PRO A 23 23.06 0.37 1.81
CA PRO A 23 22.58 0.54 3.18
C PRO A 23 21.28 1.35 3.30
N ALA A 24 21.04 2.28 2.38
CA ALA A 24 19.79 3.05 2.31
C ALA A 24 18.60 2.14 1.96
N THR A 25 18.76 1.24 1.00
CA THR A 25 17.76 0.24 0.61
C THR A 25 17.42 -0.68 1.77
N VAL A 26 18.42 -1.18 2.51
CA VAL A 26 18.22 -2.02 3.71
C VAL A 26 17.37 -1.27 4.75
N ARG A 27 17.70 -0.02 5.05
CA ARG A 27 16.92 0.81 6.00
C ARG A 27 15.50 1.04 5.51
N ALA A 28 15.32 1.41 4.24
CA ALA A 28 14.01 1.64 3.64
C ALA A 28 13.14 0.38 3.69
N THR A 29 13.72 -0.80 3.41
CA THR A 29 13.01 -2.09 3.47
C THR A 29 12.54 -2.40 4.89
N LYS A 30 13.37 -2.19 5.90
CA LYS A 30 12.97 -2.40 7.31
C LYS A 30 11.84 -1.45 7.73
N ARG A 31 11.88 -0.19 7.28
CA ARG A 31 10.79 0.77 7.49
C ARG A 31 9.48 0.33 6.84
N ALA A 32 9.55 -0.18 5.60
CA ALA A 32 8.39 -0.70 4.88
C ALA A 32 7.80 -1.95 5.58
N LEU A 33 8.64 -2.85 6.08
CA LEU A 33 8.21 -4.01 6.86
C LEU A 33 7.51 -3.59 8.15
N LEU A 34 8.09 -2.65 8.92
CA LEU A 34 7.49 -2.14 10.15
C LEU A 34 6.11 -1.51 9.89
N ASP A 35 6.02 -0.69 8.86
CA ASP A 35 4.77 -0.03 8.45
C ASP A 35 3.69 -1.03 8.05
N ALA A 36 4.01 -1.92 7.10
CA ALA A 36 3.04 -2.88 6.56
C ALA A 36 2.56 -3.88 7.60
N VAL A 37 3.47 -4.41 8.43
CA VAL A 37 3.10 -5.34 9.52
C VAL A 37 2.21 -4.63 10.53
N GLY A 38 2.56 -3.42 10.96
CA GLY A 38 1.73 -2.64 11.87
C GLY A 38 0.32 -2.40 11.33
N VAL A 39 0.20 -1.94 10.08
CA VAL A 39 -1.10 -1.71 9.45
C VAL A 39 -1.93 -2.99 9.34
N THR A 40 -1.30 -4.11 8.96
CA THR A 40 -1.96 -5.43 8.89
C THR A 40 -2.49 -5.86 10.25
N LEU A 41 -1.70 -5.73 11.31
CA LEU A 41 -2.13 -6.01 12.69
C LEU A 41 -3.36 -5.17 13.05
N GLY A 42 -3.30 -3.85 12.85
CA GLY A 42 -4.41 -2.95 13.19
C GLY A 42 -5.70 -3.27 12.44
N ALA A 43 -5.58 -3.63 11.16
CA ALA A 43 -6.73 -3.98 10.34
C ALA A 43 -7.47 -5.23 10.85
N SER A 44 -6.76 -6.20 11.45
CA SER A 44 -7.36 -7.42 11.97
C SER A 44 -8.42 -7.18 13.06
N GLY A 45 -8.33 -6.06 13.78
CA GLY A 45 -9.27 -5.72 14.85
C GLY A 45 -10.15 -4.50 14.57
N ILE A 46 -9.84 -3.70 13.52
CA ILE A 46 -10.60 -2.47 13.20
C ILE A 46 -11.59 -2.67 12.06
N SER A 47 -11.22 -3.45 11.04
CA SER A 47 -12.01 -3.54 9.81
C SER A 47 -12.88 -4.79 9.76
N ASP A 48 -14.19 -4.60 9.72
CA ASP A 48 -15.13 -5.71 9.52
C ASP A 48 -15.03 -6.31 8.10
N ASP A 49 -14.54 -5.54 7.13
CA ASP A 49 -14.39 -5.98 5.73
C ASP A 49 -13.41 -7.15 5.57
N VAL A 50 -12.47 -7.32 6.51
CA VAL A 50 -11.47 -8.41 6.47
C VAL A 50 -11.97 -9.72 7.09
N GLU A 51 -13.06 -9.69 7.84
CA GLU A 51 -13.58 -10.86 8.56
C GLU A 51 -13.83 -12.09 7.66
N PRO A 52 -14.46 -11.95 6.49
CA PRO A 52 -14.67 -13.10 5.59
C PRO A 52 -13.36 -13.76 5.14
N PHE A 53 -12.27 -12.97 4.97
CA PHE A 53 -10.95 -13.47 4.56
C PHE A 53 -10.25 -14.20 5.70
N ILE A 54 -10.32 -13.66 6.93
CA ILE A 54 -9.81 -14.31 8.15
C ILE A 54 -10.53 -15.64 8.38
N GLU A 55 -11.84 -15.64 8.25
CA GLU A 55 -12.64 -16.85 8.45
C GLU A 55 -12.39 -17.90 7.36
N ALA A 56 -12.24 -17.49 6.10
CA ALA A 56 -11.84 -18.40 5.02
C ALA A 56 -10.48 -19.05 5.31
N ALA A 57 -9.51 -18.26 5.78
CA ALA A 57 -8.20 -18.75 6.18
C ALA A 57 -8.28 -19.72 7.38
N ARG A 58 -9.15 -19.44 8.35
CA ARG A 58 -9.38 -20.29 9.53
C ARG A 58 -10.00 -21.62 9.15
N ARG A 59 -11.02 -21.64 8.30
CA ARG A 59 -11.67 -22.88 7.81
C ARG A 59 -10.73 -23.75 6.99
N GLY A 60 -9.80 -23.14 6.26
CA GLY A 60 -8.79 -23.83 5.49
C GLY A 60 -7.53 -24.22 6.28
N ALA A 61 -7.50 -24.02 7.60
CA ALA A 61 -6.32 -24.22 8.45
C ALA A 61 -6.00 -25.72 8.70
N THR A 62 -5.75 -26.47 7.64
CA THR A 62 -5.35 -27.88 7.69
C THR A 62 -3.82 -28.07 7.81
N SER A 63 -3.03 -27.02 7.51
CA SER A 63 -1.58 -27.04 7.54
C SER A 63 -1.05 -25.71 8.10
N PRO A 64 -0.49 -25.67 9.32
CA PRO A 64 -0.08 -24.46 10.01
C PRO A 64 1.30 -23.95 9.51
N GLN A 65 1.38 -23.53 8.25
CA GLN A 65 2.61 -23.12 7.58
C GLN A 65 2.96 -21.65 7.82
N ALA A 66 1.95 -20.76 7.91
CA ALA A 66 2.17 -19.32 8.02
C ALA A 66 1.11 -18.66 8.90
N THR A 67 1.49 -17.56 9.54
CA THR A 67 0.70 -16.82 10.50
C THR A 67 -0.32 -15.90 9.82
N VAL A 68 -1.56 -15.89 10.32
CA VAL A 68 -2.52 -14.81 10.05
C VAL A 68 -2.30 -13.74 11.13
N LEU A 69 -1.65 -12.65 10.76
CA LEU A 69 -1.14 -11.62 11.66
C LEU A 69 -2.24 -11.02 12.54
N GLY A 70 -1.98 -10.95 13.85
CA GLY A 70 -2.90 -10.40 14.83
C GLY A 70 -4.15 -11.24 15.09
N CYS A 71 -4.22 -12.50 14.63
CA CYS A 71 -5.39 -13.35 14.71
C CYS A 71 -5.19 -14.62 15.55
N GLY A 72 -3.97 -14.88 16.05
CA GLY A 72 -3.65 -15.98 16.96
C GLY A 72 -3.76 -17.38 16.34
N PHE A 73 -3.63 -17.54 15.02
CA PHE A 73 -3.62 -18.84 14.35
C PHE A 73 -2.75 -18.86 13.09
N ARG A 74 -2.38 -20.07 12.67
CA ARG A 74 -1.62 -20.35 11.46
C ARG A 74 -2.45 -21.18 10.46
N THR A 75 -2.17 -21.02 9.18
CA THR A 75 -2.84 -21.74 8.09
C THR A 75 -1.84 -22.05 6.96
N SER A 76 -2.28 -22.54 5.80
CA SER A 76 -1.41 -22.65 4.64
C SER A 76 -0.86 -21.30 4.20
N ALA A 77 0.33 -21.30 3.60
CA ALA A 77 0.96 -20.03 3.15
C ALA A 77 0.06 -19.22 2.23
N GLU A 78 -0.65 -19.86 1.31
CA GLU A 78 -1.56 -19.21 0.38
C GLU A 78 -2.74 -18.53 1.10
N LEU A 79 -3.34 -19.21 2.07
CA LEU A 79 -4.48 -18.65 2.83
C LEU A 79 -4.04 -17.58 3.84
N ALA A 80 -2.84 -17.71 4.42
CA ALA A 80 -2.25 -16.66 5.24
C ALA A 80 -2.00 -15.40 4.40
N ALA A 81 -1.42 -15.54 3.21
CA ALA A 81 -1.22 -14.43 2.28
C ALA A 81 -2.54 -13.79 1.85
N LEU A 82 -3.61 -14.58 1.64
CA LEU A 82 -4.95 -14.08 1.33
C LEU A 82 -5.49 -13.18 2.44
N ALA A 83 -5.50 -13.67 3.67
CA ALA A 83 -6.02 -12.92 4.82
C ALA A 83 -5.15 -11.70 5.15
N ASN A 84 -3.83 -11.86 5.20
CA ASN A 84 -2.90 -10.77 5.47
C ASN A 84 -2.94 -9.72 4.36
N GLY A 85 -3.10 -10.11 3.10
CA GLY A 85 -3.26 -9.19 1.97
C GLY A 85 -4.55 -8.38 2.05
N ALA A 86 -5.67 -9.00 2.47
CA ALA A 86 -6.91 -8.26 2.75
C ALA A 86 -6.68 -7.19 3.83
N MET A 87 -6.03 -7.57 4.93
CA MET A 87 -5.74 -6.69 6.05
C MET A 87 -4.73 -5.58 5.71
N ALA A 88 -3.76 -5.86 4.85
CA ALA A 88 -2.67 -4.93 4.53
C ALA A 88 -3.15 -3.59 3.93
N HIS A 89 -4.31 -3.58 3.24
CA HIS A 89 -4.87 -2.36 2.64
C HIS A 89 -6.15 -1.85 3.31
N ALA A 90 -6.82 -2.65 4.12
CA ALA A 90 -8.16 -2.33 4.63
C ALA A 90 -8.26 -0.98 5.38
N LEU A 91 -7.18 -0.53 5.97
CA LEU A 91 -7.11 0.77 6.63
C LEU A 91 -6.70 1.93 5.70
N ASP A 92 -6.27 1.63 4.47
CA ASP A 92 -5.65 2.60 3.55
C ASP A 92 -4.54 3.43 4.24
N PHE A 93 -3.70 2.72 5.00
CA PHE A 93 -2.70 3.35 5.88
C PHE A 93 -1.27 2.90 5.57
N GLU A 94 -1.08 1.91 4.74
CA GLU A 94 0.21 1.40 4.26
C GLU A 94 0.93 2.38 3.32
N ASP A 95 2.19 2.04 2.99
CA ASP A 95 3.03 2.82 2.09
C ASP A 95 2.41 3.08 0.70
N THR A 96 2.90 4.12 0.03
CA THR A 96 2.55 4.47 -1.35
C THR A 96 3.79 4.84 -2.15
N PHE A 97 3.71 4.65 -3.47
CA PHE A 97 4.69 5.16 -4.41
C PHE A 97 4.07 6.36 -5.15
N ASP A 98 4.41 7.59 -4.72
CA ASP A 98 3.73 8.79 -5.19
C ASP A 98 4.03 9.13 -6.67
N ARG A 99 5.10 8.56 -7.26
CA ARG A 99 5.48 8.78 -8.67
C ARG A 99 4.64 7.97 -9.67
N ALA A 100 3.97 6.92 -9.20
CA ALA A 100 3.07 6.09 -10.00
C ALA A 100 1.97 5.51 -9.11
N PRO A 101 0.79 5.14 -9.67
CA PRO A 101 -0.33 4.63 -8.85
C PRO A 101 0.00 3.25 -8.28
N GLY A 102 0.55 3.20 -7.06
CA GLY A 102 0.97 1.94 -6.46
C GLY A 102 0.99 1.92 -4.94
N HIS A 103 0.75 0.73 -4.40
CA HIS A 103 0.97 0.32 -3.02
C HIS A 103 1.85 -0.94 -3.07
N PRO A 104 3.15 -0.82 -3.39
CA PRO A 104 3.96 -1.96 -3.82
C PRO A 104 4.07 -3.05 -2.75
N ASN A 105 4.03 -2.69 -1.47
CA ASN A 105 4.21 -3.63 -0.37
C ASN A 105 2.92 -4.25 0.15
N ALA A 106 1.75 -3.76 -0.23
CA ALA A 106 0.47 -4.23 0.32
C ALA A 106 0.14 -5.71 -0.03
N ALA A 107 0.51 -6.17 -1.23
CA ALA A 107 0.44 -7.59 -1.57
C ALA A 107 1.77 -8.32 -1.32
N LEU A 108 2.89 -7.61 -1.49
CA LEU A 108 4.23 -8.19 -1.46
C LEU A 108 4.62 -8.68 -0.07
N ILE A 109 4.49 -7.85 0.97
CA ILE A 109 4.92 -8.24 2.33
C ILE A 109 4.08 -9.40 2.88
N PRO A 110 2.74 -9.43 2.75
CA PRO A 110 1.94 -10.60 3.09
C PRO A 110 2.40 -11.90 2.39
N ALA A 111 2.66 -11.84 1.08
CA ALA A 111 3.14 -12.99 0.33
C ALA A 111 4.55 -13.42 0.77
N ALA A 112 5.46 -12.46 0.96
CA ALA A 112 6.83 -12.71 1.36
C ALA A 112 6.93 -13.36 2.75
N LEU A 113 6.20 -12.85 3.74
CA LEU A 113 6.14 -13.43 5.08
C LEU A 113 5.57 -14.84 5.05
N ALA A 114 4.46 -15.05 4.35
CA ALA A 114 3.82 -16.37 4.25
C ALA A 114 4.74 -17.42 3.61
N VAL A 115 5.46 -17.05 2.54
CA VAL A 115 6.44 -17.95 1.89
C VAL A 115 7.63 -18.21 2.81
N ALA A 116 8.15 -17.17 3.46
CA ALA A 116 9.31 -17.29 4.33
C ALA A 116 9.04 -18.19 5.54
N GLU A 117 7.89 -18.04 6.20
CA GLU A 117 7.47 -18.94 7.29
C GLU A 117 7.26 -20.39 6.82
N ALA A 118 6.59 -20.57 5.66
CA ALA A 118 6.30 -21.90 5.13
C ALA A 118 7.56 -22.65 4.69
N ARG A 119 8.56 -21.93 4.15
CA ARG A 119 9.86 -22.48 3.80
C ARG A 119 10.66 -22.88 5.06
N GLY A 120 10.61 -22.04 6.11
CA GLY A 120 11.42 -22.18 7.31
C GLY A 120 12.90 -21.85 7.09
N GLY A 121 13.60 -21.48 8.15
CA GLY A 121 15.02 -21.16 8.11
C GLY A 121 15.38 -19.99 7.18
N VAL A 122 14.48 -19.04 6.98
CA VAL A 122 14.70 -17.82 6.19
C VAL A 122 15.28 -16.75 7.11
N SER A 123 16.48 -16.29 6.79
CA SER A 123 17.12 -15.20 7.53
C SER A 123 16.47 -13.85 7.22
N GLY A 124 16.60 -12.90 8.15
CA GLY A 124 16.18 -11.53 7.92
C GLY A 124 16.87 -10.88 6.72
N ARG A 125 18.13 -11.25 6.41
CA ARG A 125 18.85 -10.80 5.21
C ARG A 125 18.18 -11.28 3.92
N GLU A 126 17.70 -12.53 3.88
CA GLU A 126 16.96 -13.08 2.74
C GLU A 126 15.61 -12.36 2.56
N LEU A 127 14.88 -12.13 3.67
CA LEU A 127 13.61 -11.41 3.63
C LEU A 127 13.79 -9.97 3.15
N ILE A 128 14.77 -9.23 3.68
CA ILE A 128 15.10 -7.87 3.23
C ILE A 128 15.38 -7.86 1.73
N THR A 129 16.22 -8.80 1.27
CA THR A 129 16.58 -8.88 -0.16
C THR A 129 15.34 -9.11 -1.03
N ALA A 130 14.49 -10.05 -0.67
CA ALA A 130 13.29 -10.38 -1.44
C ALA A 130 12.28 -9.21 -1.49
N VAL A 131 12.06 -8.54 -0.36
CA VAL A 131 11.16 -7.39 -0.29
C VAL A 131 11.69 -6.20 -1.10
N ALA A 132 12.99 -5.90 -0.97
CA ALA A 132 13.62 -4.82 -1.74
C ALA A 132 13.49 -5.04 -3.26
N LEU A 133 13.79 -6.26 -3.74
CA LEU A 133 13.67 -6.62 -5.16
C LEU A 133 12.24 -6.57 -5.68
N GLY A 134 11.30 -7.11 -4.92
CA GLY A 134 9.90 -7.12 -5.31
C GLY A 134 9.30 -5.71 -5.38
N CYS A 135 9.58 -4.88 -4.38
CA CYS A 135 9.14 -3.49 -4.35
C CYS A 135 9.75 -2.70 -5.53
N ASP A 136 11.05 -2.84 -5.76
CA ASP A 136 11.76 -2.19 -6.87
C ASP A 136 11.14 -2.58 -8.21
N LEU A 137 10.87 -3.86 -8.44
CA LEU A 137 10.28 -4.33 -9.70
C LEU A 137 8.87 -3.77 -9.91
N SER A 138 8.01 -3.76 -8.89
CA SER A 138 6.67 -3.14 -8.98
C SER A 138 6.76 -1.68 -9.38
N CYS A 139 7.65 -0.92 -8.76
CA CYS A 139 7.83 0.50 -9.05
C CYS A 139 8.38 0.74 -10.46
N ARG A 140 9.37 -0.05 -10.90
CA ARG A 140 9.95 0.03 -12.26
C ARG A 140 8.91 -0.25 -13.34
N ILE A 141 8.12 -1.30 -13.18
CA ILE A 141 7.03 -1.61 -14.11
C ILE A 141 6.03 -0.44 -14.14
N ALA A 142 5.64 0.11 -12.98
CA ALA A 142 4.70 1.23 -12.91
C ALA A 142 5.24 2.50 -13.61
N LEU A 143 6.53 2.82 -13.45
CA LEU A 143 7.18 3.97 -14.09
C LEU A 143 7.35 3.79 -15.61
N SER A 144 7.51 2.57 -16.08
CA SER A 144 7.73 2.28 -17.50
C SER A 144 6.48 2.49 -18.37
N LEU A 145 5.28 2.56 -17.78
CA LEU A 145 4.04 2.67 -18.54
C LEU A 145 3.90 4.02 -19.23
N ARG A 146 3.51 4.02 -20.50
CA ARG A 146 3.29 5.21 -21.32
C ARG A 146 1.80 5.46 -21.62
N ALA A 147 0.93 4.50 -21.28
CA ALA A 147 -0.51 4.64 -21.32
C ALA A 147 -1.13 4.31 -19.98
N PRO A 148 -2.26 4.94 -19.60
CA PRO A 148 -2.96 4.62 -18.37
C PRO A 148 -3.68 3.27 -18.48
N MET A 149 -3.45 2.36 -17.52
CA MET A 149 -4.15 1.08 -17.43
C MET A 149 -5.67 1.26 -17.32
N GLU A 150 -6.11 2.37 -16.73
CA GLU A 150 -7.52 2.72 -16.58
C GLU A 150 -8.25 2.91 -17.92
N ALA A 151 -7.53 3.22 -18.99
CA ALA A 151 -8.11 3.30 -20.33
C ALA A 151 -8.66 1.94 -20.81
N GLY A 152 -8.04 0.84 -20.38
CA GLY A 152 -8.52 -0.53 -20.60
C GLY A 152 -9.53 -1.01 -19.55
N GLY A 153 -9.98 -0.14 -18.65
CA GLY A 153 -10.91 -0.50 -17.55
C GLY A 153 -10.24 -1.19 -16.36
N TRP A 154 -8.91 -1.13 -16.24
CA TRP A 154 -8.18 -1.78 -15.17
C TRP A 154 -7.96 -0.86 -13.96
N TYR A 155 -7.86 -1.44 -12.78
CA TYR A 155 -7.44 -0.74 -11.56
C TYR A 155 -5.98 -1.10 -11.22
N PRO A 156 -5.01 -0.18 -11.39
CA PRO A 156 -3.59 -0.51 -11.45
C PRO A 156 -2.97 -1.10 -10.17
N PRO A 157 -3.25 -0.60 -8.92
CA PRO A 157 -2.44 -0.95 -7.77
C PRO A 157 -2.28 -2.44 -7.50
N PRO A 158 -3.35 -3.29 -7.48
CA PRO A 158 -3.19 -4.72 -7.24
C PRO A 158 -2.45 -5.45 -8.36
N ILE A 159 -2.64 -4.99 -9.61
CA ILE A 159 -1.99 -5.59 -10.78
C ILE A 159 -0.47 -5.32 -10.73
N LEU A 160 -0.08 -4.08 -10.43
CA LEU A 160 1.34 -3.71 -10.30
C LEU A 160 1.99 -4.36 -9.08
N GLY A 161 1.32 -4.36 -7.93
CA GLY A 161 1.81 -5.00 -6.69
C GLY A 161 2.02 -6.50 -6.83
N SER A 162 1.21 -7.16 -7.67
CA SER A 162 1.30 -8.59 -7.92
C SER A 162 2.65 -9.04 -8.49
N ILE A 163 3.24 -8.22 -9.37
CA ILE A 163 4.52 -8.52 -10.02
C ILE A 163 5.63 -8.57 -8.97
N GLY A 164 5.68 -7.58 -8.06
CA GLY A 164 6.65 -7.58 -6.97
C GLY A 164 6.43 -8.70 -5.97
N ALA A 165 5.19 -9.00 -5.62
CA ALA A 165 4.85 -10.10 -4.73
C ALA A 165 5.32 -11.45 -5.31
N ALA A 166 5.09 -11.68 -6.61
CA ALA A 166 5.55 -12.88 -7.31
C ALA A 166 7.08 -12.97 -7.35
N ALA A 167 7.78 -11.86 -7.61
CA ALA A 167 9.23 -11.79 -7.61
C ALA A 167 9.83 -12.10 -6.22
N ALA A 168 9.28 -11.53 -5.16
CA ALA A 168 9.71 -11.77 -3.79
C ALA A 168 9.48 -13.24 -3.37
N ALA A 169 8.32 -13.80 -3.68
CA ALA A 169 8.00 -15.19 -3.41
C ALA A 169 8.96 -16.15 -4.13
N ALA A 170 9.24 -15.89 -5.42
CA ALA A 170 10.20 -16.67 -6.21
C ALA A 170 11.62 -16.59 -5.62
N ARG A 171 12.05 -15.40 -5.21
CA ARG A 171 13.35 -15.19 -4.58
C ARG A 171 13.50 -15.96 -3.26
N LEU A 172 12.47 -15.90 -2.40
CA LEU A 172 12.45 -16.61 -1.12
C LEU A 172 12.46 -18.12 -1.26
N LEU A 173 11.85 -18.66 -2.31
CA LEU A 173 11.91 -20.10 -2.62
C LEU A 173 13.22 -20.51 -3.32
N GLY A 174 14.15 -19.60 -3.58
CA GLY A 174 15.42 -19.88 -4.23
C GLY A 174 15.28 -20.36 -5.67
N LEU A 175 14.26 -19.87 -6.39
CA LEU A 175 13.97 -20.31 -7.74
C LEU A 175 15.03 -19.86 -8.75
N SER A 176 15.31 -20.72 -9.73
CA SER A 176 16.19 -20.39 -10.86
C SER A 176 15.61 -19.27 -11.73
N PRO A 177 16.43 -18.57 -12.55
CA PRO A 177 15.93 -17.53 -13.45
C PRO A 177 14.76 -17.98 -14.32
N ARG A 178 14.79 -19.22 -14.81
CA ARG A 178 13.68 -19.77 -15.58
C ARG A 178 12.41 -19.89 -14.74
N GLN A 179 12.51 -20.40 -13.51
CA GLN A 179 11.36 -20.53 -12.61
C GLN A 179 10.82 -19.18 -12.12
N VAL A 180 11.68 -18.15 -12.03
CA VAL A 180 11.21 -16.75 -11.80
C VAL A 180 10.32 -16.30 -12.95
N ALA A 181 10.73 -16.52 -14.20
CA ALA A 181 9.90 -16.20 -15.37
C ALA A 181 8.60 -17.04 -15.40
N ASP A 182 8.67 -18.33 -15.00
CA ASP A 182 7.49 -19.19 -14.86
C ASP A 182 6.54 -18.63 -13.78
N THR A 183 7.06 -18.14 -12.64
CA THR A 183 6.27 -17.52 -11.57
C THR A 183 5.55 -16.27 -12.07
N LEU A 184 6.24 -15.36 -12.75
CA LEU A 184 5.63 -14.15 -13.33
C LEU A 184 4.56 -14.50 -14.37
N SER A 185 4.79 -15.55 -15.15
CA SER A 185 3.83 -16.06 -16.13
C SER A 185 2.55 -16.60 -15.48
N LEU A 186 2.71 -17.45 -14.45
CA LEU A 186 1.59 -18.00 -13.69
C LEU A 186 0.82 -16.92 -12.94
N MET A 187 1.52 -15.89 -12.46
CA MET A 187 0.91 -14.72 -11.84
C MET A 187 0.03 -13.96 -12.83
N LEU A 188 0.53 -13.71 -14.04
CA LEU A 188 -0.21 -13.01 -15.09
C LEU A 188 -1.53 -13.72 -15.44
N CYS A 189 -1.60 -15.05 -15.31
CA CYS A 189 -2.82 -15.82 -15.54
C CYS A 189 -3.88 -15.67 -14.43
N GLN A 190 -3.55 -15.06 -13.29
CA GLN A 190 -4.42 -15.02 -12.11
C GLN A 190 -4.78 -13.62 -11.66
N VAL A 191 -4.06 -12.60 -12.13
CA VAL A 191 -4.24 -11.23 -11.68
C VAL A 191 -5.14 -10.46 -12.62
N SER A 192 -6.18 -9.90 -12.04
CA SER A 192 -7.01 -8.86 -12.64
C SER A 192 -7.55 -7.94 -11.54
N CYS A 193 -7.87 -6.73 -11.88
CA CYS A 193 -8.65 -5.85 -11.00
C CYS A 193 -9.45 -4.88 -11.87
N PRO A 194 -10.77 -5.07 -11.99
CA PRO A 194 -11.63 -4.18 -12.78
C PRO A 194 -11.73 -2.79 -12.15
N GLY A 195 -11.77 -1.76 -13.00
CA GLY A 195 -11.98 -0.36 -12.59
C GLY A 195 -13.33 -0.12 -11.91
N GLU A 196 -14.29 -1.03 -12.04
CA GLU A 196 -15.62 -1.02 -11.39
C GLU A 196 -15.50 -0.89 -9.86
N ILE A 197 -14.42 -1.35 -9.28
CA ILE A 197 -14.08 -1.18 -7.86
C ILE A 197 -14.19 0.27 -7.35
N LYS A 198 -14.11 1.26 -8.26
CA LYS A 198 -14.23 2.69 -7.93
C LYS A 198 -15.68 3.20 -8.01
N HIS A 199 -16.55 2.47 -8.66
CA HIS A 199 -17.90 2.92 -9.04
C HIS A 199 -19.01 2.30 -8.20
N ASP A 200 -18.89 1.03 -7.84
CA ASP A 200 -19.85 0.35 -6.98
C ASP A 200 -19.75 0.86 -5.53
N GLU A 201 -20.87 1.35 -5.00
CA GLU A 201 -20.95 1.94 -3.65
C GLU A 201 -21.09 0.89 -2.54
N ALA A 202 -21.57 -0.30 -2.89
CA ALA A 202 -21.81 -1.38 -1.93
C ALA A 202 -20.61 -2.31 -1.76
N THR A 203 -19.61 -2.24 -2.65
CA THR A 203 -18.49 -3.17 -2.63
C THR A 203 -17.45 -2.82 -1.56
N VAL A 204 -17.01 -3.83 -0.83
CA VAL A 204 -15.86 -3.75 0.09
C VAL A 204 -14.54 -4.12 -0.60
N ILE A 205 -14.59 -4.55 -1.88
CA ILE A 205 -13.39 -5.05 -2.60
C ILE A 205 -12.27 -4.02 -2.60
N ARG A 206 -12.60 -2.73 -2.66
CA ARG A 206 -11.60 -1.67 -2.63
C ARG A 206 -10.73 -1.70 -1.37
N ALA A 207 -11.29 -2.07 -0.22
CA ALA A 207 -10.56 -2.19 1.04
C ALA A 207 -9.68 -3.45 1.10
N VAL A 208 -10.12 -4.55 0.49
CA VAL A 208 -9.49 -5.88 0.66
C VAL A 208 -8.82 -6.41 -0.62
N ARG A 209 -8.68 -5.58 -1.63
CA ARG A 209 -8.23 -5.95 -2.98
C ARG A 209 -6.85 -6.64 -3.04
N GLU A 210 -5.99 -6.39 -2.07
CA GLU A 210 -4.63 -6.94 -2.06
C GLU A 210 -4.59 -8.41 -1.61
N ALA A 211 -5.71 -8.95 -1.13
CA ALA A 211 -5.87 -10.38 -0.82
C ALA A 211 -5.55 -11.27 -2.01
N PHE A 212 -6.10 -10.92 -3.18
CA PHE A 212 -6.02 -11.73 -4.39
C PHE A 212 -4.60 -11.81 -4.96
N PRO A 213 -3.89 -10.69 -5.18
CA PRO A 213 -2.51 -10.74 -5.68
C PRO A 213 -1.55 -11.36 -4.67
N ALA A 214 -1.72 -11.16 -3.36
CA ALA A 214 -0.86 -11.77 -2.35
C ALA A 214 -0.97 -13.32 -2.37
N SER A 215 -2.18 -13.86 -2.38
CA SER A 215 -2.44 -15.31 -2.48
C SER A 215 -1.94 -15.88 -3.82
N ALA A 216 -2.24 -15.19 -4.93
CA ALA A 216 -1.82 -15.63 -6.26
C ALA A 216 -0.29 -15.67 -6.42
N ALA A 217 0.45 -14.76 -5.79
CA ALA A 217 1.90 -14.74 -5.80
C ALA A 217 2.49 -15.99 -5.14
N VAL A 218 1.99 -16.37 -3.96
CA VAL A 218 2.40 -17.58 -3.25
C VAL A 218 2.13 -18.81 -4.11
N ARG A 219 0.90 -18.97 -4.63
CA ARG A 219 0.50 -20.08 -5.49
C ARG A 219 1.37 -20.17 -6.74
N SER A 220 1.63 -19.05 -7.41
CA SER A 220 2.44 -18.99 -8.63
C SER A 220 3.86 -19.47 -8.39
N ALA A 221 4.50 -19.01 -7.31
CA ALA A 221 5.86 -19.40 -6.96
C ALA A 221 5.94 -20.89 -6.57
N GLN A 222 4.98 -21.40 -5.81
CA GLN A 222 4.91 -22.83 -5.45
C GLN A 222 4.71 -23.72 -6.69
N LEU A 223 3.83 -23.34 -7.61
CA LEU A 223 3.63 -24.10 -8.87
C LEU A 223 4.87 -24.08 -9.74
N ALA A 224 5.57 -22.95 -9.85
CA ALA A 224 6.83 -22.88 -10.57
C ALA A 224 7.93 -23.74 -9.91
N GLN A 225 7.97 -23.80 -8.57
CA GLN A 225 8.87 -24.66 -7.81
C GLN A 225 8.59 -26.15 -8.11
N LEU A 226 7.32 -26.52 -8.27
CA LEU A 226 6.89 -27.88 -8.64
C LEU A 226 7.10 -28.20 -10.12
N GLY A 227 7.64 -27.28 -10.92
CA GLY A 227 8.00 -27.48 -12.30
C GLY A 227 6.94 -27.13 -13.34
N VAL A 228 5.87 -26.40 -12.94
CA VAL A 228 4.91 -25.87 -13.90
C VAL A 228 5.60 -24.82 -14.76
N ARG A 229 5.64 -25.05 -16.09
CA ARG A 229 6.27 -24.16 -17.07
C ARG A 229 5.27 -23.12 -17.55
N GLY A 230 5.69 -21.86 -17.48
CA GLY A 230 4.94 -20.73 -18.02
C GLY A 230 5.48 -20.23 -19.36
N PHE A 231 5.09 -19.03 -19.75
CA PHE A 231 5.54 -18.35 -20.96
C PHE A 231 7.02 -17.94 -20.84
N GLU A 232 7.72 -17.81 -21.96
CA GLU A 232 9.11 -17.34 -21.92
C GLU A 232 9.20 -15.82 -21.69
N ARG A 233 8.20 -15.07 -22.17
CA ARG A 233 8.17 -13.61 -22.15
C ARG A 233 6.85 -13.09 -21.55
N PRO A 234 6.57 -13.35 -20.26
CA PRO A 234 5.32 -12.91 -19.64
C PRO A 234 5.15 -11.39 -19.61
N LEU A 235 6.23 -10.60 -19.58
CA LEU A 235 6.14 -9.15 -19.55
C LEU A 235 6.04 -8.54 -20.95
N GLU A 236 7.04 -8.78 -21.80
CA GLU A 236 7.21 -8.15 -23.11
C GLU A 236 6.73 -9.02 -24.29
N GLY A 237 6.10 -10.14 -24.04
CA GLY A 237 5.57 -11.04 -25.09
C GLY A 237 4.46 -10.39 -25.89
N GLU A 238 4.14 -10.98 -27.05
CA GLU A 238 3.12 -10.49 -27.99
C GLU A 238 1.75 -10.27 -27.34
N ALA A 239 1.41 -11.09 -26.33
CA ALA A 239 0.22 -10.99 -25.50
C ALA A 239 0.61 -11.00 -24.00
N GLY A 240 1.78 -10.47 -23.64
CA GLY A 240 2.27 -10.34 -22.27
C GLY A 240 1.68 -9.15 -21.52
N PHE A 241 2.21 -8.89 -20.34
CA PHE A 241 1.73 -7.87 -19.41
C PHE A 241 1.52 -6.50 -20.08
N PHE A 242 2.55 -5.98 -20.76
CA PHE A 242 2.45 -4.66 -21.36
C PHE A 242 1.40 -4.59 -22.47
N ARG A 243 1.26 -5.66 -23.24
CA ARG A 243 0.22 -5.73 -24.28
C ARG A 243 -1.18 -5.77 -23.67
N LEU A 244 -1.37 -6.55 -22.61
CA LEU A 244 -2.68 -6.73 -21.97
C LEU A 244 -3.18 -5.46 -21.27
N TYR A 245 -2.29 -4.74 -20.59
CA TYR A 245 -2.70 -3.67 -19.69
C TYR A 245 -2.51 -2.26 -20.23
N VAL A 246 -1.59 -2.06 -21.20
CA VAL A 246 -1.27 -0.73 -21.77
C VAL A 246 -1.05 -0.77 -23.28
N ASP A 247 -1.62 -1.76 -23.97
CA ASP A 247 -1.57 -1.89 -25.44
C ASP A 247 -0.14 -1.93 -26.02
N GLY A 248 0.84 -2.32 -25.21
CA GLY A 248 2.26 -2.33 -25.58
C GLY A 248 2.97 -0.99 -25.40
N GLU A 249 2.30 0.01 -24.84
CA GLU A 249 2.85 1.37 -24.63
C GLU A 249 3.68 1.42 -23.33
N TYR A 250 4.96 1.07 -23.42
CA TYR A 250 5.90 1.09 -22.29
C TYR A 250 7.33 1.39 -22.75
N ASP A 251 8.20 1.77 -21.81
CA ASP A 251 9.62 1.98 -22.04
C ASP A 251 10.45 0.93 -21.30
N PRO A 252 11.12 0.01 -21.99
CA PRO A 252 11.96 -0.98 -21.34
C PRO A 252 13.19 -0.38 -20.63
N GLY A 253 13.62 0.83 -21.00
CA GLY A 253 14.69 1.55 -20.34
C GLY A 253 14.34 1.80 -18.86
N ASP A 254 13.16 2.35 -18.57
CA ASP A 254 12.74 2.61 -17.17
C ASP A 254 12.70 1.36 -16.30
N VAL A 255 12.49 0.17 -16.90
CA VAL A 255 12.56 -1.08 -16.16
C VAL A 255 13.99 -1.49 -15.85
N LEU A 256 14.92 -1.27 -16.78
CA LEU A 256 16.26 -1.85 -16.75
C LEU A 256 17.35 -0.89 -16.29
N ASP A 257 17.15 0.43 -16.42
CA ASP A 257 18.15 1.43 -16.08
C ASP A 257 18.41 1.46 -14.57
N GLY A 258 19.70 1.31 -14.19
CA GLY A 258 20.10 1.21 -12.79
C GLY A 258 19.58 -0.02 -12.05
N LEU A 259 19.17 -1.09 -12.77
CA LEU A 259 18.71 -2.34 -12.15
C LEU A 259 19.82 -2.96 -11.29
N GLY A 260 19.59 -3.09 -9.98
CA GLY A 260 20.57 -3.56 -9.02
C GLY A 260 21.52 -2.48 -8.45
N GLU A 261 21.41 -1.24 -8.89
CA GLU A 261 22.18 -0.08 -8.41
C GLU A 261 21.30 0.92 -7.65
N HIS A 262 20.08 1.17 -8.17
CA HIS A 262 19.06 2.03 -7.57
C HIS A 262 17.81 1.21 -7.24
N TYR A 263 17.24 1.43 -6.05
CA TYR A 263 16.06 0.73 -5.56
C TYR A 263 14.95 1.71 -5.17
N TRP A 264 13.81 1.64 -5.85
CA TRP A 264 12.68 2.54 -5.67
C TRP A 264 12.00 2.45 -4.30
N ILE A 265 12.29 1.41 -3.52
CA ILE A 265 11.81 1.30 -2.13
C ILE A 265 12.31 2.48 -1.26
N GLU A 266 13.39 3.14 -1.64
CA GLU A 266 13.92 4.32 -0.96
C GLU A 266 13.05 5.56 -1.16
N GLU A 267 12.20 5.57 -2.20
CA GLU A 267 11.31 6.69 -2.56
C GLU A 267 9.85 6.45 -2.19
N LEU A 268 9.57 5.52 -1.29
CA LEU A 268 8.21 5.30 -0.79
C LEU A 268 7.78 6.39 0.18
N SER A 269 6.49 6.71 0.12
CA SER A 269 5.81 7.54 1.12
C SER A 269 5.15 6.67 2.17
N PHE A 270 5.31 7.04 3.45
CA PHE A 270 4.61 6.41 4.58
C PHE A 270 3.49 7.34 5.05
N LYS A 271 2.28 6.80 5.20
CA LYS A 271 1.10 7.59 5.54
C LYS A 271 1.04 7.95 7.03
N PRO A 272 0.97 9.24 7.43
CA PRO A 272 0.70 9.64 8.81
C PRO A 272 -0.80 9.60 9.15
N TRP A 273 -1.70 9.61 8.17
CA TRP A 273 -3.15 9.52 8.32
C TRP A 273 -3.71 8.31 7.58
N PRO A 274 -4.69 7.57 8.15
CA PRO A 274 -5.26 6.36 7.55
C PRO A 274 -6.29 6.69 6.47
N SER A 275 -5.83 7.29 5.36
CA SER A 275 -6.66 7.69 4.23
C SER A 275 -5.87 7.73 2.92
N CYS A 276 -6.55 7.90 1.80
CA CYS A 276 -5.92 7.99 0.49
C CYS A 276 -4.86 9.10 0.44
N ARG A 277 -3.71 8.80 -0.11
CA ARG A 277 -2.56 9.72 -0.17
C ARG A 277 -2.94 11.10 -0.74
N GLY A 278 -3.84 11.16 -1.71
CA GLY A 278 -4.32 12.42 -2.28
C GLY A 278 -5.16 13.30 -1.32
N THR A 279 -5.53 12.82 -0.13
CA THR A 279 -6.21 13.63 0.90
C THR A 279 -5.21 14.29 1.85
N HIS A 280 -3.99 13.76 1.97
CA HIS A 280 -3.00 14.17 2.96
C HIS A 280 -2.59 15.64 2.89
N PRO A 281 -2.33 16.25 1.71
CA PRO A 281 -1.96 17.64 1.65
C PRO A 281 -3.05 18.56 2.20
N TYR A 282 -4.32 18.19 2.08
CA TYR A 282 -5.44 18.98 2.59
C TYR A 282 -5.64 18.78 4.09
N ILE A 283 -5.42 17.58 4.62
CA ILE A 283 -5.43 17.32 6.06
C ILE A 283 -4.31 18.14 6.71
N GLU A 284 -3.10 18.08 6.17
CA GLU A 284 -1.96 18.84 6.69
C GLU A 284 -2.19 20.34 6.62
N ALA A 285 -2.72 20.84 5.51
CA ALA A 285 -3.06 22.27 5.36
C ALA A 285 -4.10 22.70 6.39
N ALA A 286 -5.16 21.92 6.62
CA ALA A 286 -6.17 22.18 7.61
C ALA A 286 -5.58 22.24 9.04
N GLU A 287 -4.82 21.23 9.44
CA GLU A 287 -4.16 21.18 10.75
C GLU A 287 -3.17 22.33 10.95
N ASN A 288 -2.41 22.69 9.92
CA ASN A 288 -1.49 23.82 9.95
C ASN A 288 -2.21 25.15 10.14
N MET A 289 -3.30 25.39 9.42
CA MET A 289 -4.08 26.61 9.55
C MET A 289 -4.74 26.73 10.92
N LEU A 290 -5.29 25.63 11.47
CA LEU A 290 -5.82 25.61 12.84
C LEU A 290 -4.73 25.97 13.86
N ARG A 291 -3.58 25.32 13.79
CA ARG A 291 -2.47 25.54 14.72
C ARG A 291 -1.90 26.96 14.66
N ARG A 292 -1.79 27.55 13.45
CA ARG A 292 -1.21 28.90 13.28
C ARG A 292 -2.17 30.02 13.62
N HIS A 293 -3.46 29.82 13.36
CA HIS A 293 -4.44 30.90 13.40
C HIS A 293 -5.54 30.74 14.47
N GLY A 294 -5.60 29.58 15.15
CA GLY A 294 -6.62 29.34 16.19
C GLY A 294 -8.05 29.47 15.67
N VAL A 295 -8.31 28.95 14.45
CA VAL A 295 -9.60 29.08 13.78
C VAL A 295 -10.63 28.19 14.44
N ALA A 296 -11.71 28.75 14.96
CA ALA A 296 -12.87 27.97 15.41
C ALA A 296 -13.66 27.46 14.19
N ALA A 297 -14.02 26.20 14.20
CA ALA A 297 -14.78 25.54 13.10
C ALA A 297 -16.09 26.29 12.76
N SER A 298 -16.76 26.84 13.78
CA SER A 298 -18.00 27.65 13.65
C SER A 298 -17.83 28.91 12.82
N ARG A 299 -16.61 29.43 12.68
CA ARG A 299 -16.31 30.61 11.87
C ARG A 299 -16.10 30.32 10.39
N ILE A 300 -15.94 29.07 10.02
CA ILE A 300 -15.71 28.64 8.63
C ILE A 300 -17.05 28.70 7.88
N THR A 301 -17.09 29.45 6.80
CA THR A 301 -18.29 29.67 5.96
C THR A 301 -18.15 29.02 4.57
N ARG A 302 -16.91 28.76 4.12
CA ARG A 302 -16.62 28.13 2.82
C ARG A 302 -15.23 27.52 2.86
N ILE A 303 -15.07 26.37 2.18
CA ILE A 303 -13.80 25.63 2.06
C ILE A 303 -13.54 25.44 0.56
N VAL A 304 -12.40 25.93 0.05
CA VAL A 304 -12.01 25.73 -1.35
C VAL A 304 -10.88 24.71 -1.43
N VAL A 305 -11.14 23.63 -2.14
CA VAL A 305 -10.19 22.54 -2.43
C VAL A 305 -9.65 22.74 -3.85
N GLY A 306 -8.39 23.15 -3.96
CA GLY A 306 -7.70 23.34 -5.24
C GLY A 306 -6.89 22.09 -5.60
N GLY A 307 -7.06 21.53 -6.82
CA GLY A 307 -6.35 20.33 -7.24
C GLY A 307 -6.51 19.99 -8.72
N GLY A 308 -5.89 18.86 -9.14
CA GLY A 308 -5.95 18.28 -10.48
C GLY A 308 -6.94 17.10 -10.59
N GLU A 309 -6.76 16.26 -11.61
CA GLU A 309 -7.69 15.15 -11.90
C GLU A 309 -7.75 14.10 -10.77
N VAL A 310 -6.63 13.80 -10.12
CA VAL A 310 -6.60 12.83 -9.01
C VAL A 310 -7.42 13.34 -7.84
N GLN A 311 -7.25 14.59 -7.45
CA GLN A 311 -7.98 15.22 -6.37
C GLN A 311 -9.47 15.39 -6.74
N ARG A 312 -9.77 15.65 -8.02
CA ARG A 312 -11.15 15.69 -8.52
C ARG A 312 -11.89 14.36 -8.28
N MET A 313 -11.22 13.21 -8.51
CA MET A 313 -11.79 11.88 -8.23
C MET A 313 -12.10 11.68 -6.73
N LEU A 314 -11.30 12.27 -5.84
CA LEU A 314 -11.50 12.21 -4.39
C LEU A 314 -12.53 13.23 -3.88
N PHE A 315 -12.98 14.13 -4.73
CA PHE A 315 -13.97 15.16 -4.42
C PHE A 315 -15.36 14.84 -5.00
N PHE A 316 -15.42 14.15 -6.13
CA PHE A 316 -16.68 13.83 -6.82
C PHE A 316 -16.99 12.32 -6.85
N PRO A 317 -18.28 11.91 -6.89
CA PRO A 317 -19.49 12.74 -6.79
C PRO A 317 -19.62 13.43 -5.43
N PHE A 318 -19.90 14.75 -5.41
CA PHE A 318 -19.82 15.54 -4.19
C PHE A 318 -20.74 15.03 -3.08
N GLU A 319 -22.00 14.68 -3.40
CA GLU A 319 -22.97 14.20 -2.42
C GLU A 319 -22.46 12.95 -1.68
N ARG A 320 -21.86 12.00 -2.41
CA ARG A 320 -21.22 10.81 -1.83
C ARG A 320 -20.00 11.17 -0.98
N LYS A 321 -19.18 12.10 -1.47
CA LYS A 321 -17.91 12.47 -0.80
C LYS A 321 -18.13 13.30 0.47
N ARG A 322 -19.12 14.19 0.52
CA ARG A 322 -19.42 14.97 1.72
C ARG A 322 -20.10 14.17 2.84
N ALA A 323 -20.77 13.06 2.50
CA ALA A 323 -21.49 12.19 3.43
C ALA A 323 -21.28 10.72 3.05
N PRO A 324 -20.05 10.16 3.28
CA PRO A 324 -19.70 8.82 2.84
C PRO A 324 -20.44 7.73 3.63
N ALA A 325 -20.99 6.74 2.91
CA ALA A 325 -21.77 5.65 3.51
C ALA A 325 -20.89 4.59 4.20
N THR A 326 -19.65 4.40 3.73
CA THR A 326 -18.74 3.37 4.24
C THR A 326 -17.43 3.95 4.73
N ALA A 327 -16.70 3.23 5.58
CA ALA A 327 -15.39 3.62 6.06
C ALA A 327 -14.41 3.83 4.90
N ILE A 328 -14.40 2.93 3.91
CA ILE A 328 -13.50 3.04 2.76
C ILE A 328 -13.83 4.27 1.90
N ASP A 329 -15.10 4.60 1.68
CA ASP A 329 -15.47 5.82 0.95
C ASP A 329 -15.04 7.09 1.68
N ALA A 330 -15.14 7.10 3.02
CA ALA A 330 -14.70 8.21 3.85
C ALA A 330 -13.18 8.44 3.73
N LYS A 331 -12.39 7.37 3.71
CA LYS A 331 -10.92 7.40 3.50
C LYS A 331 -10.54 7.96 2.10
N PHE A 332 -11.42 7.83 1.13
CA PHE A 332 -11.26 8.34 -0.24
C PHE A 332 -12.06 9.64 -0.50
N SER A 333 -12.23 10.47 0.54
CA SER A 333 -12.98 11.73 0.45
C SER A 333 -12.17 12.91 0.98
N ILE A 334 -11.81 13.85 0.11
CA ILE A 334 -11.21 15.13 0.53
C ILE A 334 -12.19 15.96 1.37
N PRO A 335 -13.47 16.18 0.98
CA PRO A 335 -14.42 16.93 1.79
C PRO A 335 -14.54 16.39 3.22
N PHE A 336 -14.65 15.09 3.38
CA PHE A 336 -14.83 14.44 4.67
C PHE A 336 -13.55 14.49 5.54
N THR A 337 -12.39 14.15 4.98
CA THR A 337 -11.11 14.13 5.73
C THR A 337 -10.67 15.53 6.14
N VAL A 338 -10.90 16.54 5.31
CA VAL A 338 -10.69 17.96 5.66
C VAL A 338 -11.63 18.38 6.79
N ALA A 339 -12.91 17.98 6.71
CA ALA A 339 -13.88 18.28 7.75
C ALA A 339 -13.51 17.67 9.11
N LEU A 340 -13.03 16.42 9.13
CA LEU A 340 -12.49 15.77 10.34
C LEU A 340 -11.35 16.59 10.96
N ALA A 341 -10.38 17.00 10.13
CA ALA A 341 -9.27 17.82 10.61
C ALA A 341 -9.74 19.16 11.17
N LEU A 342 -10.64 19.86 10.47
CA LEU A 342 -11.17 21.19 10.86
C LEU A 342 -12.10 21.12 12.07
N ALA A 343 -12.78 20.01 12.33
CA ALA A 343 -13.59 19.78 13.52
C ALA A 343 -12.75 19.44 14.77
N GLU A 344 -11.41 19.51 14.66
CA GLU A 344 -10.47 19.16 15.74
C GLU A 344 -10.63 17.73 16.28
N ARG A 345 -11.20 16.83 15.45
CA ARG A 345 -11.32 15.41 15.76
C ARG A 345 -10.02 14.65 15.48
N GLY A 346 -9.13 15.27 14.68
CA GLY A 346 -7.96 14.59 14.10
C GLY A 346 -8.38 13.56 13.05
N VAL A 347 -7.43 13.12 12.22
CA VAL A 347 -7.64 12.01 11.28
C VAL A 347 -6.86 10.81 11.80
N THR A 348 -7.51 9.96 12.57
CA THR A 348 -6.94 8.81 13.27
C THR A 348 -7.58 7.51 12.80
N LEU A 349 -7.10 6.38 13.32
CA LEU A 349 -7.70 5.07 13.06
C LEU A 349 -9.19 5.00 13.44
N ASP A 350 -9.59 5.75 14.46
CA ASP A 350 -10.96 5.74 15.00
C ASP A 350 -11.90 6.74 14.27
N SER A 351 -11.38 7.53 13.32
CA SER A 351 -12.12 8.62 12.67
C SER A 351 -13.05 8.18 11.54
N PHE A 352 -13.15 6.88 11.25
CA PHE A 352 -13.90 6.36 10.10
C PHE A 352 -15.04 5.42 10.50
N ASP A 353 -15.37 5.35 11.78
CA ASP A 353 -16.51 4.60 12.31
C ASP A 353 -17.87 5.28 11.99
N ASP A 354 -18.96 4.61 12.32
CA ASP A 354 -20.31 5.11 12.08
C ASP A 354 -20.58 6.42 12.82
N ALA A 355 -20.07 6.57 14.04
CA ALA A 355 -20.26 7.77 14.83
C ALA A 355 -19.58 8.99 14.20
N SER A 356 -18.34 8.85 13.75
CA SER A 356 -17.59 9.90 13.08
C SER A 356 -18.19 10.28 11.72
N ARG A 357 -18.65 9.27 10.95
CA ARG A 357 -19.30 9.49 9.64
C ARG A 357 -20.64 10.20 9.74
N ASN A 358 -21.31 10.14 10.88
CA ASN A 358 -22.59 10.78 11.15
C ASN A 358 -22.47 12.01 12.09
N ASP A 359 -21.25 12.46 12.42
CA ASP A 359 -21.03 13.66 13.25
C ASP A 359 -21.60 14.90 12.53
N PRO A 360 -22.58 15.61 13.13
CA PRO A 360 -23.23 16.75 12.48
C PRO A 360 -22.27 17.89 12.11
N GLU A 361 -21.23 18.13 12.91
CA GLU A 361 -20.26 19.19 12.64
C GLU A 361 -19.32 18.83 11.50
N VAL A 362 -18.89 17.57 11.43
CA VAL A 362 -18.09 17.04 10.31
C VAL A 362 -18.90 17.12 9.01
N LEU A 363 -20.16 16.68 9.02
CA LEU A 363 -21.03 16.74 7.84
C LEU A 363 -21.34 18.19 7.41
N ARG A 364 -21.52 19.10 8.37
CA ARG A 364 -21.68 20.54 8.10
C ARG A 364 -20.47 21.12 7.39
N LEU A 365 -19.26 20.85 7.91
CA LEU A 365 -18.01 21.34 7.33
C LEU A 365 -17.75 20.72 5.96
N ALA A 366 -17.95 19.41 5.80
CA ALA A 366 -17.81 18.73 4.52
C ALA A 366 -18.74 19.34 3.45
N GLY A 367 -19.97 19.75 3.86
CA GLY A 367 -20.93 20.43 2.99
C GLY A 367 -20.52 21.83 2.53
N LEU A 368 -19.54 22.47 3.18
CA LEU A 368 -18.99 23.78 2.78
C LEU A 368 -17.88 23.69 1.73
N ALA A 369 -17.47 22.48 1.33
CA ALA A 369 -16.37 22.27 0.41
C ALA A 369 -16.77 22.54 -1.05
N GLU A 370 -15.94 23.25 -1.77
CA GLU A 370 -16.05 23.52 -3.19
C GLU A 370 -14.74 23.14 -3.89
N TYR A 371 -14.84 22.57 -5.09
CA TYR A 371 -13.67 22.18 -5.87
C TYR A 371 -13.26 23.27 -6.85
N ARG A 372 -11.95 23.58 -6.89
CA ARG A 372 -11.34 24.46 -7.87
C ARG A 372 -10.26 23.72 -8.65
N GLY A 373 -10.50 23.44 -9.93
CA GLY A 373 -9.48 22.87 -10.81
C GLY A 373 -8.31 23.82 -11.00
N LEU A 374 -7.09 23.32 -10.81
CA LEU A 374 -5.86 24.08 -10.99
C LEU A 374 -5.22 23.71 -12.33
N PRO A 375 -5.10 24.66 -13.28
CA PRO A 375 -4.46 24.40 -14.57
C PRO A 375 -3.02 23.92 -14.39
N GLY A 376 -2.61 22.89 -15.17
CA GLY A 376 -1.26 22.37 -15.15
C GLY A 376 -0.97 21.39 -14.00
N TRP A 377 -1.98 21.04 -13.17
CA TRP A 377 -1.81 20.01 -12.14
C TRP A 377 -2.14 18.63 -12.73
N GLY A 378 -1.12 17.94 -13.22
CA GLY A 378 -1.19 16.58 -13.71
C GLY A 378 -1.02 15.51 -12.60
N ARG A 379 -0.71 14.28 -13.04
CA ARG A 379 -0.50 13.14 -12.13
C ARG A 379 0.71 13.31 -11.22
N GLU A 380 1.72 14.05 -11.65
CA GLU A 380 2.92 14.38 -10.86
C GLU A 380 2.61 15.18 -9.58
N ARG A 381 1.43 15.81 -9.52
CA ARG A 381 0.92 16.52 -8.34
C ARG A 381 -0.21 15.78 -7.61
N ALA A 382 -0.30 14.46 -7.79
CA ALA A 382 -1.34 13.66 -7.16
C ALA A 382 -1.33 13.72 -5.63
N ALA A 383 -0.16 13.94 -5.03
CA ALA A 383 0.02 14.10 -3.59
C ALA A 383 0.14 15.57 -3.13
N SER A 384 -0.09 16.56 -4.02
CA SER A 384 -0.09 18.00 -3.67
C SER A 384 -1.52 18.53 -3.48
N GLY A 385 -1.70 19.61 -2.71
CA GLY A 385 -3.01 20.22 -2.47
C GLY A 385 -2.95 21.70 -2.11
N LEU A 386 -3.99 22.44 -2.48
CA LEU A 386 -4.23 23.81 -2.06
C LEU A 386 -5.56 23.85 -1.31
N LEU A 387 -5.55 24.37 -0.08
CA LEU A 387 -6.74 24.55 0.75
C LEU A 387 -6.92 26.03 1.09
N GLU A 388 -8.15 26.57 0.89
CA GLU A 388 -8.53 27.90 1.32
C GLU A 388 -9.72 27.82 2.28
N LEU A 389 -9.64 28.54 3.40
CA LEU A 389 -10.71 28.67 4.38
C LEU A 389 -11.22 30.11 4.37
N HIS A 390 -12.49 30.29 4.07
CA HIS A 390 -13.17 31.57 4.18
C HIS A 390 -13.89 31.67 5.53
N LEU A 391 -13.62 32.73 6.29
CA LEU A 391 -14.13 32.89 7.64
C LEU A 391 -15.23 33.94 7.70
N SER A 392 -16.13 33.82 8.68
CA SER A 392 -17.07 34.87 9.03
C SER A 392 -16.27 36.14 9.39
N GLY A 393 -16.59 37.27 8.74
CA GLY A 393 -15.81 38.51 8.86
C GLY A 393 -14.88 38.78 7.67
N GLY A 394 -14.91 37.95 6.64
CA GLY A 394 -14.24 38.19 5.34
C GLY A 394 -12.77 37.81 5.26
N GLN A 395 -12.18 37.28 6.34
CA GLN A 395 -10.81 36.75 6.30
C GLN A 395 -10.73 35.46 5.46
N VAL A 396 -9.70 35.37 4.64
CA VAL A 396 -9.37 34.14 3.87
C VAL A 396 -7.98 33.65 4.29
N LEU A 397 -7.89 32.39 4.68
CA LEU A 397 -6.64 31.70 4.93
C LEU A 397 -6.38 30.76 3.77
N SER A 398 -5.13 30.65 3.34
CA SER A 398 -4.74 29.76 2.23
C SER A 398 -3.42 29.07 2.55
N GLU A 399 -3.35 27.78 2.27
CA GLU A 399 -2.13 26.98 2.41
C GLU A 399 -2.01 25.97 1.28
N GLN A 400 -0.84 25.92 0.65
CA GLN A 400 -0.46 24.92 -0.33
C GLN A 400 0.55 23.96 0.29
N VAL A 401 0.33 22.67 0.13
CA VAL A 401 1.25 21.61 0.53
C VAL A 401 1.62 20.82 -0.72
N ASP A 402 2.86 20.94 -1.17
CA ASP A 402 3.38 20.21 -2.34
C ASP A 402 3.90 18.84 -1.94
N ASP A 403 4.62 18.75 -0.84
CA ASP A 403 5.19 17.50 -0.29
C ASP A 403 4.63 17.26 1.12
N PRO A 404 3.51 16.52 1.28
CA PRO A 404 2.94 16.27 2.59
C PRO A 404 3.82 15.36 3.43
N LEU A 405 3.70 15.45 4.75
CA LEU A 405 4.41 14.60 5.71
C LEU A 405 4.33 13.12 5.29
N GLY A 406 5.44 12.43 5.44
CA GLY A 406 5.62 11.04 5.04
C GLY A 406 6.10 10.85 3.59
N SER A 407 6.22 11.93 2.78
CA SER A 407 6.86 11.87 1.45
C SER A 407 8.38 11.66 1.57
N PRO A 408 9.06 11.22 0.49
CA PRO A 408 10.52 11.12 0.48
C PRO A 408 11.22 12.44 0.83
N ALA A 409 10.66 13.58 0.42
CA ALA A 409 11.18 14.92 0.73
C ALA A 409 10.96 15.31 2.20
N ARG A 410 9.91 14.77 2.84
CA ARG A 410 9.53 15.05 4.23
C ARG A 410 9.17 13.76 4.98
N PRO A 411 10.14 12.85 5.19
CA PRO A 411 9.87 11.52 5.72
C PRO A 411 9.39 11.57 7.18
N MET A 412 8.57 10.58 7.55
CA MET A 412 8.30 10.31 8.96
C MET A 412 9.60 9.93 9.68
N SER A 413 9.80 10.44 10.88
CA SER A 413 10.91 10.01 11.74
C SER A 413 10.70 8.55 12.23
N GLU A 414 11.78 7.91 12.67
CA GLU A 414 11.73 6.57 13.28
C GLU A 414 10.72 6.52 14.43
N ARG A 415 10.74 7.54 15.29
CA ARG A 415 9.79 7.67 16.41
C ARG A 415 8.33 7.72 15.93
N GLN A 416 8.03 8.44 14.85
CA GLN A 416 6.67 8.53 14.31
C GLN A 416 6.23 7.19 13.70
N LEU A 417 7.15 6.49 13.04
CA LEU A 417 6.85 5.19 12.43
C LEU A 417 6.62 4.11 13.51
N ARG A 418 7.47 4.08 14.57
CA ARG A 418 7.24 3.21 15.73
C ARG A 418 5.92 3.54 16.46
N ALA A 419 5.59 4.81 16.62
CA ALA A 419 4.32 5.21 17.22
C ALA A 419 3.11 4.74 16.37
N LYS A 420 3.20 4.84 15.05
CA LYS A 420 2.20 4.30 14.12
C LYS A 420 2.06 2.78 14.27
N PHE A 421 3.19 2.05 14.29
CA PHE A 421 3.21 0.60 14.52
C PHE A 421 2.51 0.24 15.83
N ALA A 422 2.89 0.87 16.94
CA ALA A 422 2.31 0.60 18.24
C ALA A 422 0.80 0.92 18.31
N GLN A 423 0.36 2.02 17.70
CA GLN A 423 -1.06 2.38 17.61
C GLN A 423 -1.88 1.33 16.85
N CYS A 424 -1.35 0.80 15.76
CA CYS A 424 -1.97 -0.25 14.98
C CYS A 424 -1.97 -1.58 15.76
N ALA A 425 -0.83 -2.00 16.29
CA ALA A 425 -0.67 -3.26 17.01
C ALA A 425 -1.54 -3.35 18.29
N ALA A 426 -1.74 -2.22 18.97
CA ALA A 426 -2.65 -2.13 20.12
C ALA A 426 -4.13 -2.32 19.75
N ARG A 427 -4.48 -2.21 18.47
CA ARG A 427 -5.85 -2.39 17.93
C ARG A 427 -6.02 -3.69 17.16
N ALA A 428 -5.03 -4.57 17.16
CA ALA A 428 -5.15 -5.90 16.56
C ALA A 428 -6.23 -6.72 17.25
N ARG A 429 -6.76 -7.73 16.59
CA ARG A 429 -7.70 -8.69 17.19
C ARG A 429 -7.08 -9.41 18.40
N CYS A 430 -5.80 -9.77 18.31
CA CYS A 430 -4.95 -10.16 19.42
C CYS A 430 -3.97 -9.01 19.70
N PRO A 431 -4.31 -8.02 20.56
CA PRO A 431 -3.51 -6.83 20.77
C PRO A 431 -2.14 -7.15 21.37
N LEU A 432 -1.08 -6.52 20.85
CA LEU A 432 0.23 -6.60 21.46
C LEU A 432 0.31 -5.66 22.67
N THR A 433 0.96 -6.12 23.73
CA THR A 433 1.37 -5.26 24.86
C THR A 433 2.45 -4.27 24.40
N SER A 434 2.65 -3.19 25.16
CA SER A 434 3.72 -2.22 24.84
C SER A 434 5.09 -2.89 24.72
N GLY A 435 5.42 -3.82 25.63
CA GLY A 435 6.70 -4.55 25.57
C GLY A 435 6.84 -5.41 24.31
N GLN A 436 5.77 -6.08 23.88
CA GLN A 436 5.78 -6.84 22.62
C GLN A 436 5.88 -5.94 21.38
N CYS A 437 5.25 -4.75 21.42
CA CYS A 437 5.39 -3.76 20.36
C CYS A 437 6.85 -3.28 20.23
N ASP A 438 7.49 -2.97 21.35
CA ASP A 438 8.89 -2.52 21.36
C ASP A 438 9.82 -3.63 20.88
N GLU A 439 9.64 -4.86 21.35
CA GLU A 439 10.41 -6.03 20.93
C GLU A 439 10.25 -6.30 19.43
N ALA A 440 9.03 -6.29 18.90
CA ALA A 440 8.77 -6.53 17.49
C ALA A 440 9.39 -5.42 16.61
N ALA A 441 9.30 -4.16 17.04
CA ALA A 441 9.92 -3.04 16.34
C ALA A 441 11.46 -3.15 16.34
N ASP A 442 12.07 -3.48 17.48
CA ASP A 442 13.52 -3.66 17.62
C ASP A 442 14.02 -4.82 16.75
N GLN A 443 13.29 -5.93 16.70
CA GLN A 443 13.61 -7.06 15.84
C GLN A 443 13.54 -6.71 14.35
N ILE A 444 12.51 -5.98 13.92
CA ILE A 444 12.41 -5.53 12.52
C ILE A 444 13.52 -4.51 12.18
N GLU A 445 13.84 -3.60 13.10
CA GLU A 445 14.92 -2.63 12.89
C GLU A 445 16.32 -3.26 12.87
N SER A 446 16.49 -4.43 13.48
CA SER A 446 17.72 -5.23 13.46
C SER A 446 17.62 -6.52 12.66
N LEU A 447 16.67 -6.56 11.69
CA LEU A 447 16.26 -7.77 10.98
C LEU A 447 17.42 -8.50 10.28
N GLU A 448 18.45 -7.77 9.81
CA GLU A 448 19.64 -8.35 9.18
C GLU A 448 20.46 -9.27 10.11
N HIS A 449 20.19 -9.22 11.41
CA HIS A 449 20.84 -10.05 12.44
C HIS A 449 19.98 -11.23 12.91
N ILE A 450 18.78 -11.38 12.36
CA ILE A 450 17.87 -12.48 12.65
C ILE A 450 18.17 -13.66 11.73
N ASP A 451 18.57 -14.79 12.31
CA ASP A 451 18.94 -16.00 11.56
C ASP A 451 17.71 -16.73 10.98
N ASP A 452 16.58 -16.67 11.67
CA ASP A 452 15.30 -17.23 11.20
C ASP A 452 14.15 -16.28 11.56
N ILE A 453 13.41 -15.83 10.55
CA ILE A 453 12.29 -14.89 10.72
C ILE A 453 11.15 -15.47 11.56
N ALA A 454 11.09 -16.79 11.72
CA ALA A 454 10.11 -17.45 12.61
C ALA A 454 10.29 -17.03 14.08
N ALA A 455 11.44 -16.44 14.46
CA ALA A 455 11.69 -15.88 15.78
C ALA A 455 11.11 -14.46 15.99
N LEU A 456 10.50 -13.84 14.96
CA LEU A 456 9.91 -12.51 15.11
C LEU A 456 8.71 -12.54 16.04
N ALA A 457 8.74 -11.73 17.10
CA ALA A 457 7.69 -11.64 18.11
C ALA A 457 6.31 -11.32 17.52
N VAL A 458 6.28 -10.56 16.42
CA VAL A 458 5.05 -10.22 15.71
C VAL A 458 4.35 -11.42 15.06
N LEU A 459 5.08 -12.49 14.76
CA LEU A 459 4.53 -13.74 14.21
C LEU A 459 3.95 -14.67 15.29
N ALA A 460 4.19 -14.36 16.57
CA ALA A 460 3.65 -15.11 17.68
C ALA A 460 2.29 -14.57 18.21
N ALA A 461 1.81 -13.47 17.63
CA ALA A 461 0.61 -12.74 18.06
C ALA A 461 -0.70 -13.21 17.41
#